data_fea8423c4b0927a63530c3b0546cb419
#
_entry.id   fea8423c4b0927a63530c3b0546cb419
#
_cell.length_a   1.000
_cell.length_b   1.000
_cell.length_c   1.000
_cell.angle_alpha   90.00
_cell.angle_beta   90.00
_cell.angle_gamma   90.00
#
_symmetry.space_group_name_H-M   'P 1'
#
loop_
_entity.id
_entity.type
_entity.pdbx_description
1 polymer ?
#
loop_
_entity_poly.entity_id
_entity_poly.type
_entity_poly.pdbx_seq_one_letter_code
_entity_poly.pdbx_strand_id
1 'polypeptide(L)'
;MRVLSLAAPVLVAGLLGAAESADTVRFNRDIRPIMSDTCFHCHGFDPKSRKGGLRLDIREDALKAGKSGAIAIVPGKPDESEVIKRLFTKDEDDVMPNKESHKTLTAAQKELFRRWVAQGAV
;
A
#
# COMPACT_ATOMS: atom_id res chain seq x y z
N MET A 1 47.90 36.35 39.49
CA MET A 1 46.77 36.42 38.59
C MET A 1 46.46 35.04 38.06
N ARG A 2 45.38 34.42 38.53
CA ARG A 2 44.93 33.09 38.06
C ARG A 2 43.83 33.30 37.01
N VAL A 3 44.12 32.88 35.77
CA VAL A 3 43.15 32.89 34.66
C VAL A 3 42.31 31.61 34.79
N LEU A 4 41.03 31.77 35.12
CA LEU A 4 40.05 30.69 35.03
C LEU A 4 39.64 30.50 33.58
N SER A 5 39.99 29.37 33.00
CA SER A 5 39.50 28.95 31.67
C SER A 5 38.14 28.27 31.84
N LEU A 6 37.09 28.94 31.40
CA LEU A 6 35.73 28.36 31.30
C LEU A 6 35.63 27.56 30.00
N ALA A 7 35.69 26.24 30.12
CA ALA A 7 35.34 25.37 28.99
C ALA A 7 33.81 25.22 28.89
N ALA A 8 33.26 25.70 27.80
CA ALA A 8 31.85 25.50 27.49
C ALA A 8 31.59 24.09 26.94
N PRO A 9 30.59 23.37 27.39
CA PRO A 9 30.22 22.09 26.81
C PRO A 9 29.56 22.27 25.45
N VAL A 10 30.14 21.68 24.41
CA VAL A 10 29.54 21.55 23.10
C VAL A 10 28.46 20.47 23.18
N LEU A 11 27.19 20.89 23.14
CA LEU A 11 26.05 19.95 22.99
C LEU A 11 26.04 19.45 21.55
N VAL A 12 26.47 18.23 21.34
CA VAL A 12 26.25 17.51 20.08
C VAL A 12 24.81 17.01 20.08
N ALA A 13 23.91 17.73 19.41
CA ALA A 13 22.56 17.23 19.14
C ALA A 13 22.67 16.10 18.12
N GLY A 14 22.63 14.86 18.59
CA GLY A 14 22.52 13.69 17.74
C GLY A 14 21.19 13.71 16.99
N LEU A 15 21.23 13.82 15.68
CA LEU A 15 20.10 13.53 14.80
C LEU A 15 19.76 12.04 14.95
N LEU A 16 18.80 11.73 15.81
CA LEU A 16 18.13 10.43 15.81
C LEU A 16 17.30 10.35 14.53
N GLY A 17 17.91 9.86 13.46
CA GLY A 17 17.16 9.38 12.32
C GLY A 17 16.25 8.26 12.81
N ALA A 18 14.93 8.45 12.69
CA ALA A 18 13.97 7.39 12.98
C ALA A 18 14.29 6.21 12.07
N ALA A 19 14.86 5.14 12.62
CA ALA A 19 15.05 3.89 11.90
C ALA A 19 13.66 3.36 11.54
N GLU A 20 13.40 3.24 10.23
CA GLU A 20 12.15 2.68 9.73
C GLU A 20 12.03 1.24 10.23
N SER A 21 10.90 0.93 10.89
CA SER A 21 10.65 -0.39 11.46
C SER A 21 10.69 -1.46 10.36
N ALA A 22 11.28 -2.64 10.66
CA ALA A 22 11.28 -3.80 9.74
C ALA A 22 9.85 -4.25 9.37
N ASP A 23 8.85 -3.89 10.18
CA ASP A 23 7.45 -4.19 9.96
C ASP A 23 6.73 -3.19 9.04
N THR A 24 7.39 -2.12 8.61
CA THR A 24 6.82 -1.16 7.67
C THR A 24 6.71 -1.78 6.28
N VAL A 25 5.49 -1.85 5.77
CA VAL A 25 5.22 -2.33 4.41
C VAL A 25 5.48 -1.19 3.42
N ARG A 26 6.35 -1.44 2.45
CA ARG A 26 6.74 -0.46 1.43
C ARG A 26 6.12 -0.83 0.10
N PHE A 27 5.44 0.13 -0.54
CA PHE A 27 4.76 -0.12 -1.80
C PHE A 27 5.68 -0.73 -2.87
N ASN A 28 6.79 -0.07 -3.18
CA ASN A 28 7.67 -0.53 -4.28
C ASN A 28 8.36 -1.86 -4.00
N ARG A 29 8.65 -2.16 -2.74
CA ARG A 29 9.32 -3.40 -2.34
C ARG A 29 8.36 -4.57 -2.18
N ASP A 30 7.21 -4.33 -1.53
CA ASP A 30 6.37 -5.40 -0.98
C ASP A 30 5.05 -5.56 -1.73
N ILE A 31 4.45 -4.48 -2.22
CA ILE A 31 3.09 -4.46 -2.80
C ILE A 31 3.14 -4.43 -4.33
N ARG A 32 3.91 -3.52 -4.91
CA ARG A 32 3.97 -3.33 -6.36
C ARG A 32 4.34 -4.61 -7.13
N PRO A 33 5.29 -5.45 -6.69
CA PRO A 33 5.59 -6.71 -7.39
C PRO A 33 4.38 -7.65 -7.46
N ILE A 34 3.57 -7.70 -6.40
CA ILE A 34 2.35 -8.52 -6.37
C ILE A 34 1.29 -7.92 -7.29
N MET A 35 1.04 -6.61 -7.22
CA MET A 35 0.08 -5.92 -8.10
C MET A 35 0.46 -6.04 -9.56
N SER A 36 1.74 -5.93 -9.88
CA SER A 36 2.24 -6.05 -11.25
C SER A 36 1.96 -7.43 -11.83
N ASP A 37 2.08 -8.47 -11.04
CA ASP A 37 1.78 -9.84 -11.47
C ASP A 37 0.28 -10.14 -11.51
N THR A 38 -0.51 -9.57 -10.61
CA THR A 38 -1.90 -10.03 -10.37
C THR A 38 -3.00 -9.01 -10.67
N CYS A 39 -2.69 -7.71 -10.77
CA CYS A 39 -3.70 -6.64 -10.83
C CYS A 39 -3.59 -5.75 -12.06
N PHE A 40 -2.39 -5.32 -12.43
CA PHE A 40 -2.19 -4.24 -13.40
C PHE A 40 -2.59 -4.59 -14.83
N HIS A 41 -2.68 -5.86 -15.18
CA HIS A 41 -3.18 -6.24 -16.51
C HIS A 41 -4.62 -5.75 -16.72
N CYS A 42 -5.48 -5.92 -15.73
CA CYS A 42 -6.89 -5.53 -15.79
C CYS A 42 -7.19 -4.19 -15.10
N HIS A 43 -6.31 -3.70 -14.23
CA HIS A 43 -6.47 -2.45 -13.47
C HIS A 43 -5.24 -1.56 -13.61
N GLY A 44 -4.79 -1.38 -14.86
CA GLY A 44 -3.58 -0.66 -15.20
C GLY A 44 -3.74 0.31 -16.37
N PHE A 45 -2.62 0.59 -17.01
CA PHE A 45 -2.51 1.63 -18.03
C PHE A 45 -3.21 1.31 -19.37
N ASP A 46 -3.36 0.04 -19.71
CA ASP A 46 -3.96 -0.34 -21.00
C ASP A 46 -5.49 -0.18 -20.98
N PRO A 47 -6.05 0.82 -21.67
CA PRO A 47 -7.49 1.04 -21.69
C PRO A 47 -8.28 -0.09 -22.35
N LYS A 48 -7.65 -0.89 -23.21
CA LYS A 48 -8.33 -2.03 -23.87
C LYS A 48 -8.52 -3.21 -22.92
N SER A 49 -7.56 -3.42 -22.03
CA SER A 49 -7.61 -4.51 -21.04
C SER A 49 -8.25 -4.08 -19.72
N ARG A 50 -8.41 -2.76 -19.50
CA ARG A 50 -8.90 -2.21 -18.23
C ARG A 50 -10.33 -2.61 -17.93
N LYS A 51 -10.55 -3.14 -16.73
CA LYS A 51 -11.86 -3.54 -16.21
C LYS A 51 -12.35 -2.54 -15.15
N GLY A 52 -13.66 -2.27 -15.16
CA GLY A 52 -14.29 -1.37 -14.20
C GLY A 52 -13.81 0.09 -14.22
N GLY A 53 -12.98 0.47 -15.20
CA GLY A 53 -12.36 1.79 -15.25
C GLY A 53 -11.37 2.06 -14.12
N LEU A 54 -10.98 1.04 -13.35
CA LEU A 54 -10.11 1.17 -12.18
C LEU A 54 -8.64 1.11 -12.59
N ARG A 55 -7.85 2.06 -12.09
CA ARG A 55 -6.39 2.08 -12.18
C ARG A 55 -5.78 1.94 -10.79
N LEU A 56 -5.08 0.84 -10.56
CA LEU A 56 -4.30 0.59 -9.34
C LEU A 56 -2.83 0.98 -9.49
N ASP A 57 -2.38 1.21 -10.71
CA ASP A 57 -1.02 1.66 -11.05
C ASP A 57 -0.81 3.17 -10.84
N ILE A 58 -1.90 3.93 -10.66
CA ILE A 58 -1.89 5.36 -10.33
C ILE A 58 -2.51 5.56 -8.95
N ARG A 59 -1.71 6.06 -8.00
CA ARG A 59 -2.16 6.24 -6.61
C ARG A 59 -3.42 7.10 -6.50
N GLU A 60 -3.43 8.25 -7.15
CA GLU A 60 -4.56 9.19 -7.10
C GLU A 60 -5.86 8.55 -7.59
N ASP A 61 -5.78 7.70 -8.60
CA ASP A 61 -6.96 7.01 -9.13
C ASP A 61 -7.44 5.88 -8.21
N ALA A 62 -6.52 5.17 -7.57
CA ALA A 62 -6.83 4.13 -6.60
C ALA A 62 -7.51 4.67 -5.32
N LEU A 63 -7.28 5.93 -4.99
CA LEU A 63 -7.87 6.60 -3.81
C LEU A 63 -9.20 7.29 -4.10
N LYS A 64 -9.63 7.37 -5.36
CA LYS A 64 -10.92 7.97 -5.75
C LYS A 64 -12.04 6.93 -5.77
N ALA A 65 -13.28 7.41 -5.62
CA ALA A 65 -14.44 6.58 -5.86
C ALA A 65 -14.49 6.14 -7.34
N GLY A 66 -14.66 4.84 -7.56
CA GLY A 66 -14.89 4.28 -8.89
C GLY A 66 -16.32 4.52 -9.40
N LYS A 67 -16.64 3.94 -10.56
CA LYS A 67 -17.98 4.05 -11.15
C LYS A 67 -19.08 3.48 -10.25
N SER A 68 -18.78 2.50 -9.43
CA SER A 68 -19.72 1.91 -8.46
C SER A 68 -19.90 2.77 -7.20
N GLY A 69 -19.11 3.83 -7.02
CA GLY A 69 -19.05 4.60 -5.79
C GLY A 69 -18.08 4.02 -4.74
N ALA A 70 -17.62 2.79 -4.92
CA ALA A 70 -16.63 2.19 -4.03
C ALA A 70 -15.25 2.80 -4.23
N ILE A 71 -14.50 2.92 -3.13
CA ILE A 71 -13.10 3.37 -3.13
C ILE A 71 -12.20 2.14 -3.00
N ALA A 72 -11.30 1.95 -3.95
CA ALA A 72 -10.42 0.78 -3.95
C ALA A 72 -9.51 0.76 -2.73
N ILE A 73 -8.88 1.89 -2.40
CA ILE A 73 -7.98 2.03 -1.26
C ILE A 73 -8.36 3.25 -0.44
N VAL A 74 -8.72 3.01 0.82
CA VAL A 74 -8.94 4.06 1.83
C VAL A 74 -7.77 3.98 2.81
N PRO A 75 -6.78 4.89 2.74
CA PRO A 75 -5.60 4.84 3.59
C PRO A 75 -5.95 4.79 5.08
N GLY A 76 -5.32 3.85 5.80
CA GLY A 76 -5.57 3.63 7.22
C GLY A 76 -6.83 2.83 7.56
N LYS A 77 -7.65 2.48 6.56
CA LYS A 77 -8.97 1.85 6.75
C LYS A 77 -9.14 0.62 5.85
N PRO A 78 -8.51 -0.51 6.19
CA PRO A 78 -8.62 -1.72 5.38
C PRO A 78 -10.06 -2.23 5.25
N ASP A 79 -10.88 -2.12 6.28
CA ASP A 79 -12.27 -2.59 6.25
C ASP A 79 -13.19 -1.72 5.36
N GLU A 80 -12.79 -0.50 5.04
CA GLU A 80 -13.48 0.38 4.11
C GLU A 80 -12.90 0.32 2.69
N SER A 81 -11.78 -0.35 2.51
CA SER A 81 -11.07 -0.46 1.23
C SER A 81 -11.63 -1.62 0.40
N GLU A 82 -12.16 -1.30 -0.79
CA GLU A 82 -12.77 -2.31 -1.65
C GLU A 82 -11.77 -3.38 -2.09
N VAL A 83 -10.50 -3.03 -2.31
CA VAL A 83 -9.47 -4.01 -2.66
C VAL A 83 -9.32 -5.07 -1.56
N ILE A 84 -9.37 -4.68 -0.30
CA ILE A 84 -9.26 -5.63 0.83
C ILE A 84 -10.49 -6.53 0.90
N LYS A 85 -11.69 -5.97 0.75
CA LYS A 85 -12.92 -6.77 0.73
C LYS A 85 -12.87 -7.83 -0.36
N ARG A 86 -12.45 -7.46 -1.57
CA ARG A 86 -12.39 -8.37 -2.72
C ARG A 86 -11.26 -9.40 -2.62
N LEU A 87 -10.15 -9.09 -1.95
CA LEU A 87 -9.09 -10.07 -1.70
C LEU A 87 -9.53 -11.16 -0.71
N PHE A 88 -10.40 -10.84 0.24
CA PHE A 88 -10.79 -11.74 1.33
C PHE A 88 -12.18 -12.34 1.21
N THR A 89 -13.01 -11.88 0.28
CA THR A 89 -14.34 -12.46 0.09
C THR A 89 -14.27 -13.91 -0.38
N LYS A 90 -15.26 -14.70 0.03
CA LYS A 90 -15.48 -16.05 -0.47
C LYS A 90 -16.47 -16.12 -1.63
N ASP A 91 -17.10 -14.98 -1.95
CA ASP A 91 -18.00 -14.87 -3.10
C ASP A 91 -17.18 -14.92 -4.39
N GLU A 92 -17.45 -15.92 -5.21
CA GLU A 92 -16.72 -16.18 -6.45
C GLU A 92 -16.93 -15.11 -7.53
N ASP A 93 -18.04 -14.37 -7.44
CA ASP A 93 -18.36 -13.28 -8.38
C ASP A 93 -17.66 -11.97 -7.99
N ASP A 94 -17.30 -11.83 -6.72
CA ASP A 94 -16.68 -10.61 -6.18
C ASP A 94 -15.17 -10.72 -5.93
N VAL A 95 -14.66 -11.95 -5.80
CA VAL A 95 -13.25 -12.17 -5.47
C VAL A 95 -12.29 -11.60 -6.53
N MET A 96 -11.22 -10.97 -6.07
CA MET A 96 -10.11 -10.53 -6.93
C MET A 96 -8.79 -11.16 -6.47
N PRO A 97 -7.90 -11.51 -7.39
CA PRO A 97 -8.13 -11.58 -8.84
C PRO A 97 -9.26 -12.55 -9.19
N ASN A 98 -10.01 -12.25 -10.27
CA ASN A 98 -11.10 -13.12 -10.68
C ASN A 98 -10.61 -14.45 -11.27
N LYS A 99 -11.50 -15.43 -11.39
CA LYS A 99 -11.16 -16.77 -11.88
C LYS A 99 -10.57 -16.79 -13.28
N GLU A 100 -11.05 -15.94 -14.17
CA GLU A 100 -10.61 -15.86 -15.56
C GLU A 100 -9.15 -15.39 -15.69
N SER A 101 -8.63 -14.71 -14.68
CA SER A 101 -7.22 -14.28 -14.67
C SER A 101 -6.24 -15.45 -14.45
N HIS A 102 -6.71 -16.56 -13.89
CA HIS A 102 -5.88 -17.69 -13.43
C HIS A 102 -4.78 -17.27 -12.43
N LYS A 103 -4.98 -16.13 -11.75
CA LYS A 103 -4.08 -15.58 -10.74
C LYS A 103 -4.71 -15.69 -9.34
N THR A 104 -3.89 -15.96 -8.35
CA THR A 104 -4.29 -16.00 -6.94
C THR A 104 -3.24 -15.37 -6.07
N LEU A 105 -3.66 -14.81 -4.93
CA LEU A 105 -2.74 -14.37 -3.88
C LEU A 105 -2.72 -15.41 -2.76
N THR A 106 -1.55 -15.62 -2.17
CA THR A 106 -1.43 -16.40 -0.93
C THR A 106 -2.07 -15.66 0.25
N ALA A 107 -2.39 -16.38 1.32
CA ALA A 107 -2.90 -15.77 2.55
C ALA A 107 -1.91 -14.72 3.10
N ALA A 108 -0.61 -15.00 3.05
CA ALA A 108 0.44 -14.06 3.47
C ALA A 108 0.46 -12.78 2.62
N GLN A 109 0.29 -12.90 1.30
CA GLN A 109 0.21 -11.75 0.39
C GLN A 109 -1.02 -10.90 0.68
N LYS A 110 -2.20 -11.52 0.88
CA LYS A 110 -3.43 -10.79 1.24
C LYS A 110 -3.26 -10.02 2.55
N GLU A 111 -2.65 -10.63 3.55
CA GLU A 111 -2.40 -9.99 4.84
C GLU A 111 -1.39 -8.84 4.72
N LEU A 112 -0.40 -8.96 3.83
CA LEU A 112 0.53 -7.89 3.52
C LEU A 112 -0.18 -6.66 2.95
N PHE A 113 -1.15 -6.84 2.05
CA PHE A 113 -2.01 -5.76 1.55
C PHE A 113 -2.82 -5.11 2.66
N ARG A 114 -3.42 -5.90 3.55
CA ARG A 114 -4.19 -5.39 4.70
C ARG A 114 -3.32 -4.51 5.59
N ARG A 115 -2.12 -4.97 5.91
CA ARG A 115 -1.15 -4.20 6.72
C ARG A 115 -0.71 -2.93 6.02
N TRP A 116 -0.43 -2.98 4.73
CA TRP A 116 -0.07 -1.81 3.96
C TRP A 116 -1.16 -0.74 3.99
N VAL A 117 -2.40 -1.12 3.76
CA VAL A 117 -3.54 -0.19 3.83
C VAL A 117 -3.69 0.36 5.25
N ALA A 118 -3.62 -0.48 6.29
CA ALA A 118 -3.71 -0.07 7.69
C ALA A 118 -2.62 0.93 8.07
N GLN A 119 -1.43 0.81 7.50
CA GLN A 119 -0.29 1.73 7.70
C GLN A 119 -0.38 3.01 6.87
N GLY A 120 -1.45 3.23 6.14
CA GLY A 120 -1.71 4.45 5.36
C GLY A 120 -1.52 4.31 3.86
N ALA A 121 -1.25 3.13 3.35
CA ALA A 121 -1.08 2.83 1.92
C ALA A 121 -0.07 3.78 1.24
N VAL A 122 1.05 4.01 1.87
CA VAL A 122 2.10 4.94 1.40
C VAL A 122 2.98 4.27 0.33
#